data_84dc10fb42adec1aa43027296bcf3566
#
_entry.id   84dc10fb42adec1aa43027296bcf3566
#
_cell.length_a   1.000
_cell.length_b   1.000
_cell.length_c   1.000
_cell.angle_alpha   90.00
_cell.angle_beta   90.00
_cell.angle_gamma   90.00
#
_symmetry.space_group_name_H-M   'P 1'
#
loop_
_entity.id
_entity.type
_entity.pdbx_description
1 polymer ?
#
loop_
_entity_poly.entity_id
_entity_poly.type
_entity_poly.pdbx_seq_one_letter_code
_entity_poly.pdbx_strand_id
1 'polypeptide(L)'
;MKKAVVFYSLSGNTQAAAKEIAEGIGADLIELKLVKPFPTEKSKQLALGGMQAMFGMKPAIQELSKNIKEYDVLILGTPIWAGTIAAPVHSFLNKYQVLDKIVAVFTFSDGGDNKRCIAKLSKRLPRLKVEVALANRDSDLAIHNADKIHHFIKEVKRLV
;
A
#
# COMPACT_ATOMS: atom_id res chain seq x y z
N MET A 1 3.28 -2.80 -21.67
CA MET A 1 3.33 -3.29 -20.27
C MET A 1 2.15 -2.70 -19.51
N LYS A 2 1.25 -3.55 -19.01
CA LYS A 2 0.06 -3.13 -18.27
C LYS A 2 0.39 -2.99 -16.79
N LYS A 3 0.13 -1.82 -16.21
CA LYS A 3 0.54 -1.45 -14.84
C LYS A 3 -0.68 -1.13 -13.98
N ALA A 4 -0.63 -1.49 -12.69
CA ALA A 4 -1.63 -1.05 -11.72
C ALA A 4 -1.00 -0.62 -10.39
N VAL A 5 -1.60 0.37 -9.77
CA VAL A 5 -1.39 0.73 -8.37
C VAL A 5 -2.51 0.10 -7.56
N VAL A 6 -2.14 -0.86 -6.71
CA VAL A 6 -3.07 -1.55 -5.80
C VAL A 6 -2.84 -1.02 -4.40
N PHE A 7 -3.90 -0.58 -3.73
CA PHE A 7 -3.75 0.05 -2.42
C PHE A 7 -4.93 -0.21 -1.48
N TYR A 8 -4.67 -0.08 -0.19
CA TYR A 8 -5.69 0.06 0.84
C TYR A 8 -5.54 1.41 1.54
N SER A 9 -6.64 2.08 1.82
CA SER A 9 -6.64 3.35 2.55
C SER A 9 -7.77 3.39 3.57
N LEU A 10 -7.44 3.70 4.83
CA LEU A 10 -8.44 3.87 5.89
C LEU A 10 -8.86 5.34 6.03
N SER A 11 -7.90 6.25 6.04
CA SER A 11 -8.11 7.69 6.31
C SER A 11 -7.96 8.60 5.08
N GLY A 12 -7.69 8.03 3.90
CA GLY A 12 -7.51 8.75 2.64
C GLY A 12 -6.07 9.13 2.30
N ASN A 13 -5.11 8.96 3.21
CA ASN A 13 -3.70 9.28 2.94
C ASN A 13 -3.13 8.43 1.79
N THR A 14 -3.25 7.11 1.91
CA THR A 14 -2.76 6.16 0.89
C THR A 14 -3.50 6.35 -0.44
N GLN A 15 -4.80 6.64 -0.40
CA GLN A 15 -5.61 6.89 -1.61
C GLN A 15 -5.12 8.12 -2.38
N ALA A 16 -4.83 9.23 -1.71
CA ALA A 16 -4.35 10.44 -2.37
C ALA A 16 -3.02 10.19 -3.11
N ALA A 17 -2.05 9.56 -2.42
CA ALA A 17 -0.78 9.21 -3.04
C ALA A 17 -0.93 8.17 -4.17
N ALA A 18 -1.82 7.19 -4.01
CA ALA A 18 -2.08 6.19 -5.04
C ALA A 18 -2.58 6.80 -6.35
N LYS A 19 -3.47 7.81 -6.27
CA LYS A 19 -3.94 8.54 -7.45
C LYS A 19 -2.81 9.27 -8.15
N GLU A 20 -2.02 10.05 -7.41
CA GLU A 20 -0.90 10.81 -7.94
C GLU A 20 0.15 9.90 -8.61
N ILE A 21 0.49 8.79 -7.95
CA ILE A 21 1.43 7.80 -8.47
C ILE A 21 0.87 7.14 -9.74
N ALA A 22 -0.40 6.71 -9.73
CA ALA A 22 -1.02 6.07 -10.88
C ALA A 22 -1.06 6.98 -12.11
N GLU A 23 -1.46 8.25 -11.93
CA GLU A 23 -1.42 9.27 -12.98
C GLU A 23 0.01 9.49 -13.47
N GLY A 24 0.96 9.64 -12.54
CA GLY A 24 2.36 9.89 -12.85
C GLY A 24 3.01 8.79 -13.69
N ILE A 25 2.67 7.53 -13.50
CA ILE A 25 3.26 6.39 -14.23
C ILE A 25 2.36 5.82 -15.34
N GLY A 26 1.16 6.36 -15.54
CA GLY A 26 0.18 5.85 -16.50
C GLY A 26 -0.31 4.43 -16.12
N ALA A 27 -0.72 4.23 -14.88
CA ALA A 27 -1.19 2.97 -14.35
C ALA A 27 -2.68 3.00 -14.01
N ASP A 28 -3.32 1.84 -14.03
CA ASP A 28 -4.66 1.67 -13.49
C ASP A 28 -4.65 1.76 -11.96
N LEU A 29 -5.76 2.22 -11.38
CA LEU A 29 -5.94 2.32 -9.93
C LEU A 29 -6.89 1.22 -9.45
N ILE A 30 -6.47 0.45 -8.43
CA ILE A 30 -7.25 -0.64 -7.84
C ILE A 30 -7.26 -0.48 -6.32
N GLU A 31 -8.41 -0.12 -5.77
CA GLU A 31 -8.62 0.01 -4.33
C GLU A 31 -9.05 -1.32 -3.71
N LEU A 32 -8.39 -1.72 -2.64
CA LEU A 32 -8.81 -2.85 -1.80
C LEU A 32 -9.90 -2.39 -0.84
N LYS A 33 -11.05 -3.05 -0.87
CA LYS A 33 -12.18 -2.76 0.01
C LYS A 33 -12.50 -3.96 0.87
N LEU A 34 -12.75 -3.73 2.17
CA LEU A 34 -13.20 -4.77 3.07
C LEU A 34 -14.67 -5.13 2.80
N VAL A 35 -15.00 -6.42 2.91
CA VAL A 35 -16.40 -6.88 2.91
C VAL A 35 -17.12 -6.33 4.15
N LYS A 36 -16.45 -6.37 5.31
CA LYS A 36 -16.94 -5.78 6.56
C LYS A 36 -16.09 -4.54 6.88
N PRO A 37 -16.63 -3.32 6.73
CA PRO A 37 -15.90 -2.09 6.98
C PRO A 37 -15.38 -1.97 8.41
N PHE A 38 -14.32 -1.18 8.60
CA PHE A 38 -13.85 -0.79 9.92
C PHE A 38 -14.91 0.04 10.66
N PRO A 39 -14.93 -0.01 12.01
CA PRO A 39 -15.73 0.90 12.81
C PRO A 39 -15.41 2.36 12.48
N THR A 40 -16.39 3.25 12.63
CA THR A 40 -16.18 4.69 12.40
C THR A 40 -15.45 5.37 13.56
N GLU A 41 -15.49 4.80 14.76
CA GLU A 41 -14.83 5.33 15.95
C GLU A 41 -13.31 5.10 15.87
N LYS A 42 -12.54 6.20 15.92
CA LYS A 42 -11.07 6.18 15.72
C LYS A 42 -10.33 5.26 16.69
N SER A 43 -10.74 5.22 17.97
CA SER A 43 -10.14 4.35 18.98
C SER A 43 -10.32 2.86 18.63
N LYS A 44 -11.50 2.49 18.18
CA LYS A 44 -11.81 1.12 17.73
C LYS A 44 -11.08 0.76 16.44
N GLN A 45 -10.92 1.72 15.53
CA GLN A 45 -10.13 1.53 14.30
C GLN A 45 -8.67 1.22 14.62
N LEU A 46 -8.05 1.99 15.51
CA LEU A 46 -6.66 1.80 15.92
C LEU A 46 -6.46 0.45 16.63
N ALA A 47 -7.34 0.12 17.58
CA ALA A 47 -7.27 -1.14 18.33
C ALA A 47 -7.44 -2.35 17.41
N LEU A 48 -8.46 -2.34 16.54
CA LEU A 48 -8.75 -3.44 15.62
C LEU A 48 -7.65 -3.57 14.56
N GLY A 49 -7.23 -2.46 13.95
CA GLY A 49 -6.19 -2.45 12.92
C GLY A 49 -4.85 -2.93 13.46
N GLY A 50 -4.44 -2.46 14.64
CA GLY A 50 -3.23 -2.90 15.32
C GLY A 50 -3.26 -4.38 15.66
N MET A 51 -4.37 -4.87 16.22
CA MET A 51 -4.57 -6.28 16.53
C MET A 51 -4.51 -7.15 15.27
N GLN A 52 -5.24 -6.79 14.22
CA GLN A 52 -5.25 -7.55 12.97
C GLN A 52 -3.84 -7.64 12.35
N ALA A 53 -3.10 -6.53 12.35
CA ALA A 53 -1.75 -6.49 11.83
C ALA A 53 -0.79 -7.33 12.68
N MET A 54 -0.89 -7.22 14.00
CA MET A 54 -0.03 -7.95 14.95
C MET A 54 -0.19 -9.47 14.79
N PHE A 55 -1.42 -9.96 14.62
CA PHE A 55 -1.73 -11.38 14.48
C PHE A 55 -1.74 -11.88 13.04
N GLY A 56 -1.34 -11.04 12.07
CA GLY A 56 -1.29 -11.41 10.65
C GLY A 56 -2.67 -11.82 10.09
N MET A 57 -3.74 -11.20 10.59
CA MET A 57 -5.10 -11.52 10.16
C MET A 57 -5.32 -11.15 8.68
N LYS A 58 -6.21 -11.89 8.05
CA LYS A 58 -6.56 -11.72 6.63
C LYS A 58 -8.08 -11.53 6.50
N PRO A 59 -8.60 -10.33 6.81
CA PRO A 59 -10.02 -10.06 6.70
C PRO A 59 -10.49 -10.20 5.25
N ALA A 60 -11.77 -10.57 5.06
CA ALA A 60 -12.32 -10.71 3.74
C ALA A 60 -12.34 -9.36 2.99
N ILE A 61 -11.81 -9.35 1.77
CA ILE A 61 -11.85 -8.22 0.84
C ILE A 61 -12.85 -8.48 -0.28
N GLN A 62 -13.48 -7.42 -0.77
CA GLN A 62 -14.37 -7.47 -1.92
C GLN A 62 -13.58 -7.89 -3.17
N GLU A 63 -14.31 -8.37 -4.18
CA GLU A 63 -13.71 -8.63 -5.49
C GLU A 63 -13.09 -7.35 -6.06
N LEU A 64 -11.96 -7.50 -6.73
CA LEU A 64 -11.27 -6.37 -7.34
C LEU A 64 -12.08 -5.81 -8.50
N SER A 65 -12.02 -4.50 -8.69
CA SER A 65 -12.68 -3.82 -9.80
C SER A 65 -12.14 -4.20 -11.18
N LYS A 66 -10.96 -4.82 -11.23
CA LYS A 66 -10.27 -5.23 -12.45
C LYS A 66 -9.58 -6.59 -12.25
N ASN A 67 -9.38 -7.32 -13.35
CA ASN A 67 -8.68 -8.60 -13.31
C ASN A 67 -7.18 -8.40 -13.11
N ILE A 68 -6.70 -8.69 -11.90
CA ILE A 68 -5.30 -8.46 -11.50
C ILE A 68 -4.29 -9.30 -12.29
N LYS A 69 -4.71 -10.42 -12.87
CA LYS A 69 -3.85 -11.31 -13.64
C LYS A 69 -3.38 -10.70 -14.96
N GLU A 70 -4.12 -9.73 -15.50
CA GLU A 70 -3.81 -9.04 -16.75
C GLU A 70 -2.66 -8.03 -16.63
N TYR A 71 -2.23 -7.69 -15.43
CA TYR A 71 -1.16 -6.73 -15.21
C TYR A 71 0.21 -7.41 -15.19
N ASP A 72 1.18 -6.77 -15.81
CA ASP A 72 2.57 -7.21 -15.85
C ASP A 72 3.33 -6.75 -14.60
N VAL A 73 2.95 -5.56 -14.10
CA VAL A 73 3.62 -4.88 -13.00
C VAL A 73 2.61 -4.27 -12.03
N LEU A 74 2.87 -4.43 -10.74
CA LEU A 74 2.08 -3.86 -9.65
C LEU A 74 2.93 -2.95 -8.76
N ILE A 75 2.33 -1.84 -8.35
CA ILE A 75 2.81 -0.95 -7.30
C ILE A 75 1.86 -1.09 -6.12
N LEU A 76 2.38 -1.33 -4.94
CA LEU A 76 1.58 -1.60 -3.75
C LEU A 76 1.58 -0.42 -2.78
N GLY A 77 0.39 0.03 -2.36
CA GLY A 77 0.20 1.08 -1.36
C GLY A 77 -0.45 0.56 -0.08
N THR A 78 0.13 0.89 1.07
CA THR A 78 -0.38 0.41 2.36
C THR A 78 -0.11 1.38 3.51
N PRO A 79 -1.05 1.62 4.40
CA PRO A 79 -0.71 2.15 5.71
C PRO A 79 0.05 1.08 6.52
N ILE A 80 0.91 1.53 7.44
CA ILE A 80 1.62 0.65 8.36
C ILE A 80 0.85 0.57 9.68
N TRP A 81 0.47 -0.64 10.05
CA TRP A 81 -0.15 -0.95 11.33
C TRP A 81 0.74 -1.91 12.13
N ALA A 82 1.06 -1.57 13.37
CA ALA A 82 1.94 -2.36 14.23
C ALA A 82 3.26 -2.76 13.55
N GLY A 83 3.85 -1.88 12.75
CA GLY A 83 5.12 -2.10 12.06
C GLY A 83 5.07 -3.08 10.88
N THR A 84 3.89 -3.33 10.32
CA THR A 84 3.69 -4.20 9.16
C THR A 84 2.62 -3.64 8.23
N ILE A 85 2.39 -4.29 7.09
CA ILE A 85 1.32 -3.92 6.15
C ILE A 85 -0.06 -4.07 6.78
N ALA A 86 -1.02 -3.27 6.35
CA ALA A 86 -2.40 -3.36 6.80
C ALA A 86 -3.02 -4.72 6.45
N ALA A 87 -3.90 -5.21 7.32
CA ALA A 87 -4.51 -6.53 7.16
C ALA A 87 -5.22 -6.79 5.81
N PRO A 88 -5.94 -5.81 5.20
CA PRO A 88 -6.50 -5.99 3.86
C PRO A 88 -5.47 -6.25 2.77
N VAL A 89 -4.26 -5.68 2.92
CA VAL A 89 -3.14 -5.93 2.00
C VAL A 89 -2.59 -7.34 2.19
N HIS A 90 -2.54 -7.85 3.42
CA HIS A 90 -2.24 -9.26 3.69
C HIS A 90 -3.23 -10.19 2.97
N SER A 91 -4.52 -9.87 3.04
CA SER A 91 -5.56 -10.63 2.35
C SER A 91 -5.34 -10.66 0.84
N PHE A 92 -5.03 -9.50 0.24
CA PHE A 92 -4.75 -9.38 -1.17
C PHE A 92 -3.56 -10.24 -1.62
N LEU A 93 -2.42 -10.09 -0.94
CA LEU A 93 -1.20 -10.85 -1.27
C LEU A 93 -1.38 -12.36 -1.14
N ASN A 94 -2.23 -12.80 -0.20
CA ASN A 94 -2.52 -14.21 0.00
C ASN A 94 -3.50 -14.76 -1.04
N LYS A 95 -4.55 -13.98 -1.38
CA LYS A 95 -5.62 -14.43 -2.28
C LYS A 95 -5.17 -14.51 -3.74
N TYR A 96 -4.42 -13.53 -4.21
CA TYR A 96 -4.16 -13.35 -5.65
C TYR A 96 -2.82 -13.87 -6.14
N GLN A 97 -1.90 -14.26 -5.25
CA GLN A 97 -0.59 -14.84 -5.59
C GLN A 97 0.20 -14.01 -6.62
N VAL A 98 0.29 -12.70 -6.40
CA VAL A 98 0.91 -11.74 -7.32
C VAL A 98 2.25 -11.18 -6.82
N LEU A 99 2.92 -11.90 -5.93
CA LEU A 99 4.15 -11.44 -5.27
C LEU A 99 5.28 -11.14 -6.27
N ASP A 100 5.35 -11.89 -7.35
CA ASP A 100 6.33 -11.74 -8.44
C ASP A 100 6.05 -10.56 -9.38
N LYS A 101 4.90 -9.91 -9.25
CA LYS A 101 4.52 -8.73 -10.05
C LYS A 101 4.79 -7.41 -9.35
N ILE A 102 4.98 -7.43 -8.03
CA ILE A 102 5.16 -6.21 -7.24
C ILE A 102 6.61 -5.75 -7.31
N VAL A 103 6.83 -4.58 -7.91
CA VAL A 103 8.16 -3.99 -8.11
C VAL A 103 8.43 -2.79 -7.22
N ALA A 104 7.39 -2.15 -6.71
CA ALA A 104 7.50 -0.96 -5.87
C ALA A 104 6.43 -0.93 -4.78
N VAL A 105 6.77 -0.30 -3.65
CA VAL A 105 5.87 -0.16 -2.48
C VAL A 105 5.95 1.25 -1.94
N PHE A 106 4.80 1.86 -1.65
CA PHE A 106 4.71 3.10 -0.88
C PHE A 106 3.89 2.89 0.39
N THR A 107 4.33 3.48 1.47
CA THR A 107 3.74 3.26 2.80
C THR A 107 3.42 4.56 3.50
N PHE A 108 2.42 4.55 4.38
CA PHE A 108 2.09 5.66 5.25
C PHE A 108 2.16 5.26 6.72
N SER A 109 2.80 6.11 7.53
CA SER A 109 2.82 6.01 8.99
C SER A 109 2.93 7.40 9.63
N ASP A 110 2.65 7.52 10.93
CA ASP A 110 2.80 8.80 11.62
C ASP A 110 4.26 9.28 11.62
N GLY A 111 5.20 8.38 11.83
CA GLY A 111 6.63 8.68 11.85
C GLY A 111 7.31 8.75 10.48
N GLY A 112 6.58 8.45 9.38
CA GLY A 112 7.18 8.43 8.04
C GLY A 112 8.32 7.41 7.90
N ASP A 113 8.30 6.32 8.67
CA ASP A 113 9.29 5.24 8.65
C ASP A 113 8.64 3.92 8.25
N ASN A 114 9.32 3.14 7.43
CA ASN A 114 8.84 1.85 6.94
C ASN A 114 9.87 0.71 7.07
N LYS A 115 11.02 0.95 7.67
CA LYS A 115 12.16 0.00 7.71
C LYS A 115 11.74 -1.40 8.15
N ARG A 116 10.99 -1.51 9.26
CA ARG A 116 10.52 -2.79 9.78
C ARG A 116 9.55 -3.49 8.81
N CYS A 117 8.65 -2.71 8.21
CA CYS A 117 7.68 -3.20 7.24
C CYS A 117 8.38 -3.71 5.98
N ILE A 118 9.27 -2.92 5.40
CA ILE A 118 10.02 -3.27 4.19
C ILE A 118 10.95 -4.46 4.43
N ALA A 119 11.61 -4.56 5.58
CA ALA A 119 12.43 -5.71 5.92
C ALA A 119 11.65 -7.05 5.90
N LYS A 120 10.35 -7.01 6.26
CA LYS A 120 9.46 -8.17 6.14
C LYS A 120 8.98 -8.41 4.71
N LEU A 121 8.60 -7.33 4.00
CA LEU A 121 8.11 -7.42 2.64
C LEU A 121 9.16 -7.87 1.64
N SER A 122 10.39 -7.38 1.73
CA SER A 122 11.49 -7.74 0.81
C SER A 122 11.80 -9.23 0.78
N LYS A 123 11.53 -9.94 1.89
CA LYS A 123 11.65 -11.40 1.96
C LYS A 123 10.56 -12.14 1.17
N ARG A 124 9.44 -11.48 0.88
CA ARG A 124 8.27 -12.05 0.22
C ARG A 124 8.11 -11.56 -1.22
N LEU A 125 8.64 -10.38 -1.55
CA LEU A 125 8.49 -9.72 -2.84
C LEU A 125 9.80 -9.81 -3.64
N PRO A 126 9.99 -10.84 -4.47
CA PRO A 126 11.28 -11.12 -5.12
C PRO A 126 11.69 -10.03 -6.13
N ARG A 127 10.74 -9.24 -6.61
CA ARG A 127 10.99 -8.15 -7.58
C ARG A 127 10.91 -6.75 -7.00
N LEU A 128 10.81 -6.60 -5.67
CA LEU A 128 10.79 -5.29 -5.03
C LEU A 128 12.12 -4.56 -5.25
N LYS A 129 12.08 -3.40 -5.90
CA LYS A 129 13.24 -2.57 -6.28
C LYS A 129 13.17 -1.16 -5.71
N VAL A 130 11.98 -0.61 -5.58
CA VAL A 130 11.78 0.79 -5.13
C VAL A 130 10.76 0.83 -4.01
N GLU A 131 11.07 1.61 -2.99
CA GLU A 131 10.14 1.85 -1.89
C GLU A 131 10.18 3.31 -1.44
N VAL A 132 9.09 3.78 -0.85
CA VAL A 132 9.02 5.09 -0.23
C VAL A 132 8.20 5.08 1.05
N ALA A 133 8.74 5.72 2.08
CA ALA A 133 8.05 5.98 3.35
C ALA A 133 7.48 7.39 3.35
N LEU A 134 6.16 7.48 3.49
CA LEU A 134 5.40 8.73 3.57
C LEU A 134 4.83 8.91 4.96
N ALA A 135 4.71 10.15 5.39
CA ALA A 135 4.10 10.50 6.67
C ALA A 135 2.60 10.78 6.51
N ASN A 136 1.80 10.40 7.50
CA ASN A 136 0.39 10.77 7.53
C ASN A 136 0.24 12.30 7.48
N ARG A 137 -0.81 12.80 6.81
CA ARG A 137 -0.99 14.24 6.54
C ARG A 137 -1.03 15.12 7.80
N ASP A 138 -1.40 14.54 8.93
CA ASP A 138 -1.45 15.25 10.23
C ASP A 138 -0.07 15.28 10.93
N SER A 139 0.94 14.67 10.35
CA SER A 139 2.33 14.69 10.83
C SER A 139 3.08 15.89 10.25
N ASP A 140 3.93 16.52 11.07
CA ASP A 140 4.84 17.59 10.61
C ASP A 140 5.77 17.13 9.48
N LEU A 141 6.05 15.82 9.42
CA LEU A 141 6.89 15.22 8.38
C LEU A 141 6.20 15.13 7.01
N ALA A 142 4.89 15.36 6.95
CA ALA A 142 4.13 15.33 5.69
C ALA A 142 4.57 16.38 4.67
N ILE A 143 5.22 17.45 5.12
CA ILE A 143 5.80 18.49 4.24
C ILE A 143 6.76 17.93 3.18
N HIS A 144 7.38 16.78 3.44
CA HIS A 144 8.31 16.13 2.52
C HIS A 144 7.64 15.13 1.57
N ASN A 145 6.34 14.86 1.72
CA ASN A 145 5.67 13.82 0.94
C ASN A 145 5.65 14.11 -0.56
N ALA A 146 5.39 15.35 -0.96
CA ALA A 146 5.33 15.72 -2.38
C ALA A 146 6.62 15.42 -3.12
N ASP A 147 7.76 15.82 -2.55
CA ASP A 147 9.08 15.56 -3.14
C ASP A 147 9.39 14.07 -3.17
N LYS A 148 9.04 13.33 -2.11
CA LYS A 148 9.22 11.88 -2.03
C LYS A 148 8.39 11.14 -3.09
N ILE A 149 7.12 11.53 -3.26
CA ILE A 149 6.23 10.93 -4.28
C ILE A 149 6.78 11.22 -5.67
N HIS A 150 7.19 12.46 -5.94
CA HIS A 150 7.78 12.82 -7.23
C HIS A 150 9.04 12.00 -7.55
N HIS A 151 9.94 11.84 -6.56
CA HIS A 151 11.13 10.99 -6.70
C HIS A 151 10.75 9.52 -6.95
N PHE A 152 9.82 8.99 -6.16
CA PHE A 152 9.32 7.63 -6.30
C PHE A 152 8.74 7.35 -7.70
N ILE A 153 7.93 8.27 -8.23
CA ILE A 153 7.40 8.19 -9.60
C ILE A 153 8.52 8.08 -10.63
N LYS A 154 9.58 8.91 -10.50
CA LYS A 154 10.73 8.85 -11.40
C LYS A 154 11.45 7.51 -11.35
N GLU A 155 11.68 6.99 -10.15
CA GLU A 155 12.35 5.69 -9.97
C GLU A 155 11.50 4.54 -10.54
N VAL A 156 10.19 4.55 -10.27
CA VAL A 156 9.27 3.54 -10.84
C VAL A 156 9.27 3.60 -12.36
N LYS A 157 9.23 4.79 -12.97
CA LYS A 157 9.29 4.95 -14.44
C LYS A 157 10.54 4.35 -15.08
N ARG A 158 11.65 4.28 -14.37
CA ARG A 158 12.88 3.65 -14.86
C ARG A 158 12.83 2.12 -14.84
N LEU A 159 11.91 1.56 -14.05
CA LEU A 159 11.74 0.11 -13.94
C LEU A 159 10.71 -0.48 -14.91
N VAL A 160 9.77 0.36 -15.43
CA VAL A 160 8.56 -0.11 -16.12
C VAL A 160 8.29 0.63 -17.43
#